data_5cba591fe8bf04fbc3972540454b8a97
#
_entry.id   5cba591fe8bf04fbc3972540454b8a97
#
_cell.length_a   1.000
_cell.length_b   1.000
_cell.length_c   1.000
_cell.angle_alpha   90.00
_cell.angle_beta   90.00
_cell.angle_gamma   90.00
#
_symmetry.space_group_name_H-M   'P 1'
#
loop_
_entity.id
_entity.type
_entity.pdbx_description
1 polymer ?
#
loop_
_entity_poly.entity_id
_entity_poly.type
_entity_poly.pdbx_seq_one_letter_code
_entity_poly.pdbx_strand_id
1 'polypeptide(L)'
;MWYAFIIKGKGGEKMERFILNETDKKLIDIALDVLKNNFDDGIYHHTVGCAILCKNGNIYKGVNCDGIHGSCAEYITMGIAISAGERDFDTIVAVHDKHLNYVIPPCGNCRQMLYEYCPDIQVIVNDENGNLIKVKARDLLPFAWEPVIC
;
A
#
# COMPACT_ATOMS: atom_id res chain seq x y z
N MET A 1 18.61 -27.89 13.79
CA MET A 1 19.03 -26.59 14.34
C MET A 1 18.89 -25.59 13.20
N TRP A 2 17.81 -24.77 13.23
CA TRP A 2 17.55 -23.77 12.20
C TRP A 2 18.22 -22.47 12.61
N TYR A 3 19.24 -22.06 11.89
CA TYR A 3 19.84 -20.74 12.08
C TYR A 3 18.91 -19.70 11.46
N ALA A 4 18.25 -18.88 12.30
CA ALA A 4 17.62 -17.67 11.84
C ALA A 4 18.73 -16.68 11.41
N PHE A 5 18.96 -16.58 10.10
CA PHE A 5 19.76 -15.50 9.55
C PHE A 5 18.94 -14.20 9.65
N ILE A 6 19.31 -13.35 10.59
CA ILE A 6 18.86 -11.96 10.57
C ILE A 6 19.56 -11.30 9.40
N ILE A 7 18.87 -11.17 8.27
CA ILE A 7 19.36 -10.40 7.13
C ILE A 7 19.24 -8.92 7.55
N LYS A 8 20.36 -8.30 7.89
CA LYS A 8 20.44 -6.86 8.05
C LYS A 8 20.33 -6.24 6.67
N GLY A 9 19.25 -5.51 6.39
CA GLY A 9 19.18 -4.60 5.25
C GLY A 9 20.31 -3.58 5.31
N LYS A 10 20.61 -2.92 4.20
CA LYS A 10 21.57 -1.80 4.17
C LYS A 10 21.18 -0.80 5.27
N GLY A 11 21.98 -0.73 6.33
CA GLY A 11 21.81 0.26 7.37
C GLY A 11 21.49 -0.25 8.77
N GLY A 12 21.20 -1.52 9.00
CA GLY A 12 21.03 -2.06 10.38
C GLY A 12 19.93 -1.41 11.22
N GLU A 13 19.07 -0.57 10.62
CA GLU A 13 17.95 0.07 11.29
C GLU A 13 16.81 -0.95 11.47
N LYS A 14 16.29 -0.98 12.69
CA LYS A 14 15.13 -1.79 13.04
C LYS A 14 13.92 -1.17 12.34
N MET A 15 13.09 -1.99 11.68
CA MET A 15 11.83 -1.53 11.07
C MET A 15 11.03 -0.71 12.10
N GLU A 16 10.74 0.54 11.76
CA GLU A 16 9.92 1.42 12.57
C GLU A 16 8.43 1.06 12.39
N ARG A 17 7.72 0.95 13.50
CA ARG A 17 6.28 0.68 13.53
C ARG A 17 5.56 1.87 14.14
N PHE A 18 4.54 2.38 13.45
CA PHE A 18 3.76 3.53 13.90
C PHE A 18 2.32 3.10 14.21
N ILE A 19 1.74 3.70 15.25
CA ILE A 19 0.34 3.47 15.62
C ILE A 19 -0.56 4.29 14.68
N LEU A 20 -1.74 3.76 14.35
CA LEU A 20 -2.74 4.46 13.55
C LEU A 20 -3.35 5.61 14.34
N ASN A 21 -3.60 6.72 13.64
CA ASN A 21 -4.38 7.84 14.12
C ASN A 21 -5.79 7.86 13.50
N GLU A 22 -6.62 8.85 13.85
CA GLU A 22 -7.99 8.95 13.33
C GLU A 22 -8.06 9.20 11.82
N THR A 23 -7.06 9.87 11.24
CA THR A 23 -6.98 10.07 9.78
C THR A 23 -6.72 8.75 9.06
N ASP A 24 -5.88 7.88 9.63
CA ASP A 24 -5.60 6.55 9.08
C ASP A 24 -6.86 5.68 9.07
N LYS A 25 -7.66 5.73 10.12
CA LYS A 25 -8.94 5.01 10.19
C LYS A 25 -9.91 5.49 9.11
N LYS A 26 -10.02 6.82 8.92
CA LYS A 26 -10.82 7.39 7.83
C LYS A 26 -10.31 6.97 6.46
N LEU A 27 -9.00 6.85 6.28
CA LEU A 27 -8.41 6.40 5.03
C LEU A 27 -8.80 4.94 4.72
N ILE A 28 -8.84 4.07 5.73
CA ILE A 28 -9.34 2.69 5.60
C ILE A 28 -10.81 2.71 5.18
N ASP A 29 -11.65 3.52 5.83
CA ASP A 29 -13.08 3.63 5.49
C ASP A 29 -13.28 4.10 4.04
N ILE A 30 -12.45 5.03 3.55
CA ILE A 30 -12.49 5.50 2.16
C ILE A 30 -12.09 4.37 1.18
N ALA A 31 -11.09 3.56 1.50
CA ALA A 31 -10.70 2.40 0.71
C ALA A 31 -11.81 1.34 0.67
N LEU A 32 -12.48 1.10 1.79
CA LEU A 32 -13.63 0.18 1.88
C LEU A 32 -14.83 0.72 1.07
N ASP A 33 -15.09 2.01 1.15
CA ASP A 33 -16.21 2.63 0.44
C ASP A 33 -16.01 2.56 -1.09
N VAL A 34 -14.83 2.88 -1.61
CA VAL A 34 -14.59 2.76 -3.06
C VAL A 34 -14.68 1.32 -3.53
N LEU A 35 -14.22 0.36 -2.73
CA LEU A 35 -14.37 -1.05 -3.05
C LEU A 35 -15.84 -1.47 -3.05
N LYS A 36 -16.59 -1.16 -1.99
CA LYS A 36 -18.01 -1.52 -1.87
C LYS A 36 -18.85 -1.01 -3.03
N ASN A 37 -18.57 0.20 -3.49
CA ASN A 37 -19.32 0.82 -4.60
C ASN A 37 -18.94 0.27 -5.98
N ASN A 38 -17.85 -0.49 -6.09
CA ASN A 38 -17.34 -1.01 -7.36
C ASN A 38 -17.10 -2.53 -7.35
N PHE A 39 -17.47 -3.20 -6.26
CA PHE A 39 -17.18 -4.61 -6.08
C PHE A 39 -17.77 -5.48 -7.19
N ASP A 40 -16.93 -6.32 -7.79
CA ASP A 40 -17.33 -7.31 -8.79
C ASP A 40 -16.37 -8.51 -8.67
N ASP A 41 -16.88 -9.66 -8.27
CA ASP A 41 -16.13 -10.92 -8.24
C ASP A 41 -16.47 -11.86 -9.39
N GLY A 42 -17.29 -11.39 -10.34
CA GLY A 42 -17.77 -12.18 -11.48
C GLY A 42 -16.98 -11.93 -12.76
N ILE A 43 -17.20 -10.80 -13.43
CA ILE A 43 -16.66 -10.53 -14.77
C ILE A 43 -15.36 -9.75 -14.72
N TYR A 44 -15.29 -8.68 -13.91
CA TYR A 44 -14.17 -7.74 -13.91
C TYR A 44 -13.24 -7.91 -12.72
N HIS A 45 -13.62 -8.68 -11.71
CA HIS A 45 -12.81 -8.98 -10.52
C HIS A 45 -12.28 -7.75 -9.78
N HIS A 46 -13.12 -6.73 -9.59
CA HIS A 46 -12.78 -5.58 -8.74
C HIS A 46 -12.96 -5.96 -7.27
N THR A 47 -11.92 -6.52 -6.68
CA THR A 47 -11.97 -7.13 -5.32
C THR A 47 -11.06 -6.44 -4.32
N VAL A 48 -10.29 -5.45 -4.75
CA VAL A 48 -9.37 -4.68 -3.90
C VAL A 48 -9.65 -3.19 -4.07
N GLY A 49 -9.82 -2.50 -2.96
CA GLY A 49 -9.90 -1.04 -2.89
C GLY A 49 -8.64 -0.44 -2.27
N CYS A 50 -8.26 0.75 -2.71
CA CYS A 50 -7.10 1.46 -2.18
C CYS A 50 -7.44 2.93 -1.98
N ALA A 51 -6.81 3.54 -0.96
CA ALA A 51 -6.83 4.98 -0.75
C ALA A 51 -5.42 5.47 -0.40
N ILE A 52 -5.06 6.65 -0.91
CA ILE A 52 -3.79 7.33 -0.64
C ILE A 52 -4.06 8.74 -0.11
N LEU A 53 -3.40 9.09 0.98
CA LEU A 53 -3.37 10.41 1.56
C LEU A 53 -2.09 11.11 1.09
N CYS A 54 -2.23 12.31 0.54
CA CYS A 54 -1.12 13.19 0.20
C CYS A 54 -0.78 14.12 1.37
N LYS A 55 0.46 14.64 1.41
CA LYS A 55 0.90 15.53 2.49
C LYS A 55 0.12 16.84 2.56
N ASN A 56 -0.46 17.29 1.45
CA ASN A 56 -1.34 18.47 1.42
C ASN A 56 -2.76 18.20 1.94
N GLY A 57 -3.08 16.95 2.33
CA GLY A 57 -4.39 16.54 2.83
C GLY A 57 -5.34 15.99 1.77
N ASN A 58 -5.00 16.04 0.49
CA ASN A 58 -5.81 15.44 -0.57
C ASN A 58 -5.80 13.91 -0.45
N ILE A 59 -6.93 13.29 -0.77
CA ILE A 59 -7.10 11.85 -0.75
C ILE A 59 -7.58 11.40 -2.13
N TYR A 60 -6.93 10.35 -2.66
CA TYR A 60 -7.31 9.67 -3.89
C TYR A 60 -7.62 8.22 -3.59
N LYS A 61 -8.52 7.63 -4.39
CA LYS A 61 -9.00 6.26 -4.19
C LYS A 61 -9.22 5.56 -5.53
N GLY A 62 -9.10 4.25 -5.53
CA GLY A 62 -9.29 3.43 -6.72
C GLY A 62 -9.48 1.96 -6.37
N VAL A 63 -9.88 1.18 -7.37
CA VAL A 63 -9.97 -0.28 -7.30
C VAL A 63 -9.00 -0.90 -8.30
N ASN A 64 -8.67 -2.19 -8.10
CA ASN A 64 -7.87 -2.92 -9.07
C ASN A 64 -8.57 -2.98 -10.44
N CYS A 65 -7.79 -3.04 -11.49
CA CYS A 65 -8.26 -3.22 -12.86
C CYS A 65 -7.61 -4.46 -13.45
N ASP A 66 -8.39 -5.52 -13.63
CA ASP A 66 -7.91 -6.77 -14.18
C ASP A 66 -7.89 -6.74 -15.71
N GLY A 67 -7.05 -7.57 -16.30
CA GLY A 67 -6.84 -7.69 -17.75
C GLY A 67 -5.56 -8.47 -18.00
N ILE A 68 -5.13 -8.58 -19.26
CA ILE A 68 -3.88 -9.30 -19.61
C ILE A 68 -2.67 -8.77 -18.83
N HIS A 69 -2.61 -7.46 -18.61
CA HIS A 69 -1.58 -6.78 -17.84
C HIS A 69 -2.12 -6.14 -16.57
N GLY A 70 -3.16 -6.66 -15.96
CA GLY A 70 -3.90 -6.09 -14.85
C GLY A 70 -3.08 -5.23 -13.87
N SER A 71 -3.72 -4.27 -13.24
CA SER A 71 -3.10 -3.35 -12.29
C SER A 71 -3.74 -3.46 -10.92
N CYS A 72 -2.91 -3.57 -9.88
CA CYS A 72 -3.35 -3.54 -8.49
C CYS A 72 -4.01 -2.20 -8.14
N ALA A 73 -4.87 -2.19 -7.14
CA ALA A 73 -5.58 -0.99 -6.70
C ALA A 73 -4.62 0.14 -6.28
N GLU A 74 -3.46 -0.21 -5.70
CA GLU A 74 -2.43 0.75 -5.31
C GLU A 74 -1.82 1.46 -6.53
N TYR A 75 -1.56 0.73 -7.63
CA TYR A 75 -1.07 1.32 -8.89
C TYR A 75 -2.09 2.27 -9.51
N ILE A 76 -3.37 1.85 -9.55
CA ILE A 76 -4.46 2.69 -10.06
C ILE A 76 -4.57 3.97 -9.23
N THR A 77 -4.62 3.84 -7.90
CA THR A 77 -4.76 4.97 -6.98
C THR A 77 -3.57 5.94 -7.06
N MET A 78 -2.35 5.41 -7.12
CA MET A 78 -1.13 6.21 -7.32
C MET A 78 -1.18 6.94 -8.66
N GLY A 79 -1.58 6.26 -9.74
CA GLY A 79 -1.72 6.87 -11.06
C GLY A 79 -2.75 8.00 -11.10
N ILE A 80 -3.87 7.84 -10.40
CA ILE A 80 -4.90 8.89 -10.26
C ILE A 80 -4.32 10.11 -9.53
N ALA A 81 -3.64 9.91 -8.41
CA ALA A 81 -3.03 10.99 -7.63
C ALA A 81 -1.96 11.73 -8.43
N ILE A 82 -1.06 11.00 -9.11
CA ILE A 82 -0.03 11.58 -9.98
C ILE A 82 -0.66 12.39 -11.12
N SER A 83 -1.73 11.88 -11.73
CA SER A 83 -2.45 12.55 -12.82
C SER A 83 -3.15 13.83 -12.36
N ALA A 84 -3.52 13.90 -11.08
CA ALA A 84 -4.05 15.11 -10.44
C ALA A 84 -2.95 16.12 -10.04
N GLY A 85 -1.66 15.81 -10.27
CA GLY A 85 -0.53 16.70 -9.97
C GLY A 85 0.18 16.43 -8.66
N GLU A 86 -0.23 15.40 -7.89
CA GLU A 86 0.39 15.08 -6.61
C GLU A 86 1.77 14.43 -6.79
N ARG A 87 2.69 14.76 -5.87
CA ARG A 87 4.05 14.21 -5.82
C ARG A 87 4.51 13.86 -4.41
N ASP A 88 3.82 14.39 -3.37
CA ASP A 88 4.18 14.22 -1.97
C ASP A 88 3.12 13.39 -1.25
N PHE A 89 3.43 12.14 -0.97
CA PHE A 89 2.52 11.16 -0.40
C PHE A 89 2.83 10.92 1.08
N ASP A 90 1.79 10.71 1.88
CA ASP A 90 1.88 10.50 3.33
C ASP A 90 1.60 9.04 3.70
N THR A 91 0.39 8.55 3.41
CA THR A 91 -0.07 7.23 3.83
C THR A 91 -0.88 6.55 2.74
N ILE A 92 -0.73 5.22 2.60
CA ILE A 92 -1.51 4.38 1.67
C ILE A 92 -2.06 3.16 2.39
N VAL A 93 -3.25 2.71 1.97
CA VAL A 93 -3.89 1.48 2.44
C VAL A 93 -4.62 0.78 1.32
N ALA A 94 -4.53 -0.55 1.30
CA ALA A 94 -5.35 -1.41 0.45
C ALA A 94 -6.20 -2.36 1.29
N VAL A 95 -7.43 -2.62 0.84
CA VAL A 95 -8.41 -3.48 1.52
C VAL A 95 -9.02 -4.47 0.54
N HIS A 96 -9.37 -5.66 1.05
CA HIS A 96 -10.03 -6.71 0.28
C HIS A 96 -11.41 -7.00 0.86
N ASP A 97 -12.37 -7.33 0.01
CA ASP A 97 -13.78 -7.47 0.39
C ASP A 97 -14.12 -8.71 1.22
N LYS A 98 -13.45 -9.83 1.00
CA LYS A 98 -13.89 -11.14 1.54
C LYS A 98 -14.06 -11.20 3.06
N HIS A 99 -13.55 -10.22 3.77
CA HIS A 99 -13.75 -10.04 5.20
C HIS A 99 -13.81 -8.55 5.48
N LEU A 100 -14.99 -7.98 5.59
CA LEU A 100 -15.24 -6.61 6.04
C LEU A 100 -14.19 -6.19 7.08
N ASN A 101 -13.33 -5.22 6.75
CA ASN A 101 -12.20 -4.72 7.51
C ASN A 101 -10.85 -5.43 7.27
N TYR A 102 -10.66 -6.12 6.17
CA TYR A 102 -9.39 -6.78 5.91
C TYR A 102 -8.44 -5.86 5.14
N VAL A 103 -7.54 -5.23 5.87
CA VAL A 103 -6.37 -4.55 5.28
C VAL A 103 -5.40 -5.60 4.75
N ILE A 104 -4.95 -5.44 3.51
CA ILE A 104 -3.98 -6.33 2.88
C ILE A 104 -2.65 -5.62 2.66
N PRO A 105 -1.52 -6.32 2.81
CA PRO A 105 -0.23 -5.76 2.47
C PRO A 105 -0.09 -5.62 0.95
N PRO A 106 0.65 -4.63 0.45
CA PRO A 106 0.91 -4.48 -0.97
C PRO A 106 1.69 -5.69 -1.51
N CYS A 107 1.36 -6.12 -2.73
CA CYS A 107 2.10 -7.18 -3.43
C CYS A 107 3.53 -6.70 -3.79
N GLY A 108 4.40 -7.61 -4.25
CA GLY A 108 5.79 -7.26 -4.58
C GLY A 108 5.92 -6.15 -5.62
N ASN A 109 5.05 -6.15 -6.63
CA ASN A 109 5.00 -5.12 -7.66
C ASN A 109 4.64 -3.73 -7.07
N CYS A 110 3.63 -3.68 -6.19
CA CYS A 110 3.25 -2.45 -5.50
C CYS A 110 4.34 -1.97 -4.52
N ARG A 111 5.02 -2.88 -3.83
CA ARG A 111 6.15 -2.54 -2.95
C ARG A 111 7.29 -1.90 -3.74
N GLN A 112 7.61 -2.43 -4.92
CA GLN A 112 8.62 -1.86 -5.81
C GLN A 112 8.22 -0.46 -6.28
N MET A 113 6.99 -0.27 -6.72
CA MET A 113 6.47 1.03 -7.13
C MET A 113 6.53 2.06 -5.99
N LEU A 114 6.08 1.70 -4.78
CA LEU A 114 6.13 2.58 -3.62
C LEU A 114 7.58 2.92 -3.23
N TYR A 115 8.49 1.95 -3.34
CA TYR A 115 9.92 2.16 -3.10
C TYR A 115 10.53 3.18 -4.07
N GLU A 116 10.18 3.11 -5.35
CA GLU A 116 10.71 4.01 -6.37
C GLU A 116 10.14 5.43 -6.27
N TYR A 117 8.83 5.58 -6.05
CA TYR A 117 8.16 6.88 -6.03
C TYR A 117 8.21 7.58 -4.67
N CYS A 118 8.07 6.84 -3.59
CA CYS A 118 7.90 7.40 -2.25
C CYS A 118 8.34 6.40 -1.15
N PRO A 119 9.65 6.10 -1.03
CA PRO A 119 10.15 5.07 -0.10
C PRO A 119 9.79 5.31 1.37
N ASP A 120 9.50 6.55 1.74
CA ASP A 120 9.12 6.94 3.10
C ASP A 120 7.61 7.02 3.33
N ILE A 121 6.77 6.73 2.33
CA ILE A 121 5.32 6.66 2.53
C ILE A 121 5.00 5.62 3.60
N GLN A 122 4.06 5.96 4.48
CA GLN A 122 3.57 5.01 5.47
C GLN A 122 2.53 4.07 4.84
N VAL A 123 2.71 2.79 5.00
CA VAL A 123 1.82 1.74 4.50
C VAL A 123 1.10 1.12 5.69
N ILE A 124 -0.23 1.14 5.67
CA ILE A 124 -1.03 0.47 6.70
C ILE A 124 -1.07 -1.02 6.39
N VAL A 125 -0.63 -1.84 7.35
CA VAL A 125 -0.56 -3.30 7.24
C VAL A 125 -0.97 -3.95 8.56
N ASN A 126 -1.17 -5.27 8.54
CA ASN A 126 -1.30 -6.05 9.75
C ASN A 126 0.08 -6.53 10.22
N ASP A 127 0.32 -6.46 11.53
CA ASP A 127 1.49 -7.09 12.15
C ASP A 127 1.29 -8.62 12.30
N GLU A 128 2.28 -9.29 12.86
CA GLU A 128 2.28 -10.72 13.13
C GLU A 128 1.16 -11.19 14.08
N ASN A 129 0.55 -10.27 14.84
CA ASN A 129 -0.55 -10.54 15.76
C ASN A 129 -1.92 -10.14 15.19
N GLY A 130 -1.95 -9.60 13.97
CA GLY A 130 -3.15 -9.10 13.31
C GLY A 130 -3.54 -7.67 13.71
N ASN A 131 -2.70 -6.93 14.44
CA ASN A 131 -2.94 -5.55 14.75
C ASN A 131 -2.58 -4.64 13.58
N LEU A 132 -3.38 -3.60 13.36
CA LEU A 132 -3.06 -2.60 12.35
C LEU A 132 -1.93 -1.69 12.83
N ILE A 133 -0.91 -1.60 11.99
CA ILE A 133 0.25 -0.72 12.17
C ILE A 133 0.57 0.00 10.87
N LYS A 134 1.43 1.00 10.94
CA LYS A 134 2.05 1.61 9.75
C LYS A 134 3.54 1.31 9.74
N VAL A 135 4.08 1.09 8.56
CA VAL A 135 5.51 0.91 8.31
C VAL A 135 5.92 1.71 7.08
N LYS A 136 7.18 2.07 6.94
CA LYS A 136 7.66 2.74 5.71
C LYS A 136 7.71 1.75 4.55
N ALA A 137 7.40 2.19 3.34
CA ALA A 137 7.41 1.35 2.15
C ALA A 137 8.77 0.68 1.94
N ARG A 138 9.88 1.38 2.19
CA ARG A 138 11.25 0.84 2.08
C ARG A 138 11.49 -0.38 2.97
N ASP A 139 10.82 -0.48 4.10
CA ASP A 139 10.96 -1.59 5.04
C ASP A 139 10.21 -2.85 4.60
N LEU A 140 9.30 -2.71 3.63
CA LEU A 140 8.52 -3.81 3.07
C LEU A 140 9.22 -4.52 1.90
N LEU A 141 10.35 -4.00 1.41
CA LEU A 141 11.07 -4.55 0.27
C LEU A 141 12.59 -4.56 0.51
N PRO A 142 13.11 -5.49 1.33
CA PRO A 142 14.54 -5.72 1.44
C PRO A 142 15.14 -6.05 0.07
N PHE A 143 16.31 -5.46 -0.25
CA PHE A 143 16.98 -5.66 -1.53
C PHE A 143 16.14 -5.25 -2.76
N ALA A 144 15.40 -4.14 -2.62
CA ALA A 144 14.66 -3.56 -3.73
C ALA A 144 15.57 -3.35 -4.95
N TRP A 145 14.98 -3.50 -6.14
CA TRP A 145 15.67 -3.11 -7.35
C TRP A 145 15.84 -1.59 -7.39
N GLU A 146 17.04 -1.14 -7.72
CA GLU A 146 17.36 0.28 -7.91
C GLU A 146 17.85 0.48 -9.35
N PRO A 147 17.41 1.53 -10.07
CA PRO A 147 17.93 1.82 -11.39
C PRO A 147 19.42 2.11 -11.29
N VAL A 148 20.20 1.45 -12.13
CA VAL A 148 21.62 1.78 -12.28
C VAL A 148 21.69 3.08 -13.06
N ILE A 149 22.03 4.16 -12.40
CA ILE A 149 22.33 5.43 -13.06
C ILE A 149 23.74 5.31 -13.61
N CYS A 150 23.84 5.11 -14.92
CA CYS A 150 25.12 5.14 -15.63
C CYS A 150 25.54 6.59 -15.90
#